data_c5f8c38a5adca2c508dbcced320670ab
#
_entry.id   c5f8c38a5adca2c508dbcced320670ab
#
_cell.length_a   1.000
_cell.length_b   1.000
_cell.length_c   1.000
_cell.angle_alpha   90.00
_cell.angle_beta   90.00
_cell.angle_gamma   90.00
#
_symmetry.space_group_name_H-M   'P 1'
#
loop_
_entity.id
_entity.type
_entity.pdbx_description
1 polymer ?
#
loop_
_entity_poly.entity_id
_entity_poly.type
_entity_poly.pdbx_seq_one_letter_code
_entity_poly.pdbx_strand_id
1 'polypeptide(L)'
;MIKRSFQSLGFHTTVGVSITKDSFYTQAEPETKPVSDDLIRRWQSYVRGGAVCTSMEESILFSVGSSLGFRTASILVSATNFDGSVSKRNSADVYPTDSIQKPILSAIEALRRIIRQDKG
;
A
#
# COMPACT_ATOMS: atom_id res chain seq x y z
N MET A 1 1.19 5.12 -15.48
CA MET A 1 2.29 4.21 -15.91
C MET A 1 2.25 2.88 -15.16
N ILE A 2 2.33 2.82 -13.85
CA ILE A 2 2.33 1.58 -13.04
C ILE A 2 1.11 0.70 -13.36
N LYS A 3 -0.12 1.25 -13.37
CA LYS A 3 -1.32 0.49 -13.73
C LYS A 3 -1.19 -0.23 -15.09
N ARG A 4 -0.60 0.44 -16.09
CA ARG A 4 -0.36 -0.17 -17.41
C ARG A 4 0.65 -1.31 -17.36
N SER A 5 1.65 -1.24 -16.47
CA SER A 5 2.62 -2.33 -16.27
C SER A 5 1.96 -3.57 -15.68
N PHE A 6 1.08 -3.42 -14.69
CA PHE A 6 0.29 -4.54 -14.17
C PHE A 6 -0.60 -5.16 -15.25
N GLN A 7 -1.31 -4.33 -16.00
CA GLN A 7 -2.20 -4.80 -17.08
C GLN A 7 -1.44 -5.57 -18.17
N SER A 8 -0.23 -5.09 -18.57
CA SER A 8 0.58 -5.77 -19.58
C SER A 8 1.13 -7.13 -19.12
N LEU A 9 1.22 -7.34 -17.80
CA LEU A 9 1.63 -8.61 -17.20
C LEU A 9 0.43 -9.49 -16.82
N GLY A 10 -0.80 -9.07 -17.13
CA GLY A 10 -2.02 -9.81 -16.80
C GLY A 10 -2.37 -9.81 -15.31
N PHE A 11 -1.83 -8.87 -14.52
CA PHE A 11 -2.09 -8.80 -13.09
C PHE A 11 -3.26 -7.85 -12.79
N HIS A 12 -4.12 -8.28 -11.88
CA HIS A 12 -5.18 -7.42 -11.36
C HIS A 12 -4.60 -6.41 -10.36
N THR A 13 -5.02 -5.14 -10.48
CA THR A 13 -4.58 -4.07 -9.58
C THR A 13 -5.66 -3.02 -9.40
N THR A 14 -5.68 -2.42 -8.22
CA THR A 14 -6.50 -1.26 -7.88
C THR A 14 -5.59 -0.05 -7.68
N VAL A 15 -6.04 1.11 -8.11
CA VAL A 15 -5.38 2.40 -7.86
C VAL A 15 -6.31 3.21 -6.97
N GLY A 16 -5.78 3.76 -5.90
CA GLY A 16 -6.59 4.54 -4.96
C GLY A 16 -5.74 5.24 -3.90
N VAL A 17 -6.42 5.75 -2.90
CA VAL A 17 -5.79 6.46 -1.77
C VAL A 17 -5.29 5.46 -0.75
N SER A 18 -4.03 5.60 -0.35
CA SER A 18 -3.43 4.89 0.79
C SER A 18 -3.37 5.80 2.00
N ILE A 19 -3.66 5.26 3.17
CA ILE A 19 -3.49 5.95 4.45
C ILE A 19 -2.17 5.50 5.06
N THR A 20 -1.25 6.43 5.27
CA THR A 20 -0.03 6.15 6.02
C THR A 20 -0.31 6.30 7.51
N LYS A 21 -0.12 5.22 8.25
CA LYS A 21 -0.28 5.17 9.71
C LYS A 21 1.07 5.11 10.40
N ASP A 22 1.11 5.58 11.62
CA ASP A 22 2.28 5.60 12.50
C ASP A 22 2.39 4.36 13.41
N SER A 23 1.29 3.60 13.53
CA SER A 23 1.24 2.40 14.35
C SER A 23 0.34 1.34 13.72
N PHE A 24 0.83 0.10 13.67
CA PHE A 24 0.05 -1.05 13.19
C PHE A 24 -1.12 -1.37 14.12
N TYR A 25 -0.86 -1.42 15.43
CA TYR A 25 -1.85 -1.87 16.42
C TYR A 25 -2.96 -0.87 16.72
N THR A 26 -2.80 0.41 16.34
CA THR A 26 -3.89 1.39 16.43
C THR A 26 -4.99 1.13 15.40
N GLN A 27 -4.70 0.35 14.36
CA GLN A 27 -5.68 -0.12 13.38
C GLN A 27 -6.12 -1.56 13.63
N ALA A 28 -5.17 -2.45 13.91
CA ALA A 28 -5.44 -3.89 14.02
C ALA A 28 -6.17 -4.27 15.31
N GLU A 29 -5.89 -3.54 16.41
CA GLU A 29 -6.43 -3.80 17.74
C GLU A 29 -6.85 -2.49 18.44
N PRO A 30 -7.68 -1.65 17.82
CA PRO A 30 -8.00 -0.32 18.34
C PRO A 30 -8.70 -0.39 19.70
N GLU A 31 -9.50 -1.45 19.95
CA GLU A 31 -10.23 -1.67 21.19
C GLU A 31 -9.33 -1.88 22.41
N THR A 32 -8.07 -2.26 22.19
CA THR A 32 -7.09 -2.46 23.27
C THR A 32 -6.40 -1.16 23.69
N LYS A 33 -6.67 -0.04 23.02
CA LYS A 33 -5.99 1.23 23.24
C LYS A 33 -6.81 2.18 24.11
N PRO A 34 -6.18 3.09 24.87
CA PRO A 34 -6.88 4.05 25.73
C PRO A 34 -7.89 4.95 25.01
N VAL A 35 -7.66 5.20 23.71
CA VAL A 35 -8.49 6.07 22.84
C VAL A 35 -9.24 5.26 21.78
N SER A 36 -9.72 4.09 22.14
CA SER A 36 -10.32 3.11 21.21
C SER A 36 -11.42 3.70 20.32
N ASP A 37 -12.35 4.44 20.89
CA ASP A 37 -13.47 5.02 20.14
C ASP A 37 -13.02 6.02 19.06
N ASP A 38 -12.00 6.82 19.35
CA ASP A 38 -11.43 7.77 18.38
C ASP A 38 -10.72 7.04 17.26
N LEU A 39 -9.97 5.99 17.58
CA LEU A 39 -9.29 5.17 16.58
C LEU A 39 -10.28 4.48 15.66
N ILE A 40 -11.32 3.85 16.20
CA ILE A 40 -12.35 3.17 15.41
C ILE A 40 -13.07 4.17 14.49
N ARG A 41 -13.50 5.32 15.02
CA ARG A 41 -14.15 6.37 14.21
C ARG A 41 -13.23 6.91 13.10
N ARG A 42 -11.94 7.10 13.40
CA ARG A 42 -10.94 7.55 12.42
C ARG A 42 -10.81 6.56 11.27
N TRP A 43 -10.62 5.28 11.57
CA TRP A 43 -10.50 4.25 10.53
C TRP A 43 -11.78 4.12 9.70
N GLN A 44 -12.94 4.16 10.33
CA GLN A 44 -14.21 4.17 9.61
C GLN A 44 -14.35 5.39 8.69
N SER A 45 -13.86 6.56 9.09
CA SER A 45 -13.89 7.75 8.25
C SER A 45 -13.00 7.61 7.01
N TYR A 46 -11.83 6.99 7.14
CA TYR A 46 -10.93 6.73 6.00
C TYR A 46 -11.57 5.78 4.98
N VAL A 47 -12.20 4.71 5.44
CA VAL A 47 -12.91 3.77 4.57
C VAL A 47 -14.07 4.46 3.86
N ARG A 48 -14.89 5.21 4.58
CA ARG A 48 -15.99 6.00 3.99
C ARG A 48 -15.49 7.07 3.03
N GLY A 49 -14.28 7.61 3.26
CA GLY A 49 -13.59 8.54 2.38
C GLY A 49 -12.97 7.89 1.14
N GLY A 50 -13.10 6.56 0.98
CA GLY A 50 -12.62 5.86 -0.22
C GLY A 50 -11.16 5.40 -0.16
N ALA A 51 -10.55 5.35 1.03
CA ALA A 51 -9.23 4.73 1.17
C ALA A 51 -9.29 3.24 0.83
N VAL A 52 -8.35 2.77 0.01
CA VAL A 52 -8.31 1.38 -0.48
C VAL A 52 -7.29 0.51 0.24
N CYS A 53 -6.32 1.13 0.90
CA CYS A 53 -5.28 0.43 1.66
C CYS A 53 -4.62 1.32 2.71
N THR A 54 -3.79 0.71 3.54
CA THR A 54 -2.96 1.40 4.52
C THR A 54 -1.55 0.84 4.51
N SER A 55 -0.58 1.68 4.83
CA SER A 55 0.82 1.31 5.04
C SER A 55 1.44 2.17 6.12
N MET A 56 2.77 2.18 6.21
CA MET A 56 3.49 2.99 7.18
C MET A 56 4.59 3.87 6.54
N GLU A 57 4.78 3.80 5.23
CA GLU A 57 5.95 4.38 4.54
C GLU A 57 5.64 5.44 3.49
N GLU A 58 4.44 5.43 2.88
CA GLU A 58 4.20 6.24 1.68
C GLU A 58 4.25 7.75 1.92
N SER A 59 3.82 8.23 3.10
CA SER A 59 3.83 9.68 3.36
C SER A 59 5.25 10.24 3.31
N ILE A 60 6.22 9.53 3.91
CA ILE A 60 7.62 9.96 3.87
C ILE A 60 8.22 9.81 2.48
N LEU A 61 7.93 8.70 1.79
CA LEU A 61 8.38 8.48 0.42
C LEU A 61 7.94 9.63 -0.52
N PHE A 62 6.67 10.00 -0.47
CA PHE A 62 6.12 11.04 -1.35
C PHE A 62 6.55 12.44 -0.94
N SER A 63 6.64 12.73 0.36
CA SER A 63 7.08 14.04 0.86
C SER A 63 8.55 14.30 0.53
N VAL A 64 9.43 13.35 0.81
CA VAL A 64 10.87 13.47 0.50
C VAL A 64 11.09 13.48 -1.00
N GLY A 65 10.43 12.60 -1.75
CA GLY A 65 10.55 12.56 -3.20
C GLY A 65 10.11 13.87 -3.86
N SER A 66 9.00 14.44 -3.41
CA SER A 66 8.53 15.75 -3.88
C SER A 66 9.53 16.87 -3.56
N SER A 67 10.06 16.90 -2.33
CA SER A 67 11.03 17.92 -1.90
C SER A 67 12.34 17.87 -2.70
N LEU A 68 12.74 16.68 -3.13
CA LEU A 68 13.96 16.46 -3.91
C LEU A 68 13.72 16.47 -5.44
N GLY A 69 12.49 16.69 -5.89
CA GLY A 69 12.14 16.70 -7.31
C GLY A 69 12.17 15.31 -7.95
N PHE A 70 12.07 14.23 -7.18
CA PHE A 70 12.03 12.86 -7.69
C PHE A 70 10.60 12.42 -8.03
N ARG A 71 10.48 11.58 -9.05
CA ARG A 71 9.25 10.86 -9.35
C ARG A 71 9.16 9.65 -8.43
N THR A 72 8.14 9.61 -7.58
CA THR A 72 7.92 8.54 -6.61
C THR A 72 6.60 7.83 -6.87
N ALA A 73 6.54 6.57 -6.53
CA ALA A 73 5.33 5.76 -6.58
C ALA A 73 5.42 4.61 -5.59
N SER A 74 4.28 4.09 -5.18
CA SER A 74 4.19 2.92 -4.30
C SER A 74 3.38 1.81 -4.95
N ILE A 75 3.78 0.58 -4.69
CA ILE A 75 3.07 -0.64 -5.06
C ILE A 75 2.95 -1.48 -3.80
N LEU A 76 1.73 -1.77 -3.38
CA LEU A 76 1.45 -2.50 -2.16
C LEU A 76 0.83 -3.86 -2.46
N VAL A 77 1.15 -4.82 -1.61
CA VAL A 77 0.46 -6.12 -1.54
C VAL A 77 -0.39 -6.12 -0.28
N SER A 78 -1.68 -6.44 -0.43
CA SER A 78 -2.55 -6.59 0.74
C SER A 78 -2.12 -7.80 1.57
N ALA A 79 -1.74 -7.56 2.80
CA ALA A 79 -1.37 -8.58 3.77
C ALA A 79 -2.53 -8.94 4.71
N THR A 80 -3.36 -7.93 5.04
CA THR A 80 -4.46 -8.06 5.99
C THR A 80 -5.70 -7.36 5.49
N ASN A 81 -6.86 -7.75 6.00
CA ASN A 81 -8.08 -6.98 5.82
C ASN A 81 -8.07 -5.72 6.70
N PHE A 82 -8.99 -4.79 6.42
CA PHE A 82 -9.11 -3.54 7.17
C PHE A 82 -9.34 -3.75 8.68
N ASP A 83 -10.07 -4.77 9.05
CA ASP A 83 -10.43 -5.12 10.42
C ASP A 83 -9.33 -5.84 11.20
N GLY A 84 -8.16 -6.03 10.59
CA GLY A 84 -7.06 -6.79 11.21
C GLY A 84 -7.34 -8.29 11.37
N SER A 85 -8.43 -8.80 10.79
CA SER A 85 -8.89 -10.19 10.96
C SER A 85 -7.86 -11.25 10.55
N VAL A 86 -6.79 -10.86 9.87
CA VAL A 86 -5.70 -11.75 9.43
C VAL A 86 -4.53 -11.77 10.42
N SER A 87 -4.54 -10.94 11.45
CA SER A 87 -3.46 -10.89 12.46
C SER A 87 -3.24 -12.22 13.20
N LYS A 88 -4.18 -13.16 13.09
CA LYS A 88 -4.08 -14.52 13.64
C LYS A 88 -3.42 -15.54 12.72
N ARG A 89 -3.06 -15.17 11.48
CA ARG A 89 -2.30 -16.06 10.60
C ARG A 89 -0.81 -16.00 10.93
N ASN A 90 -0.16 -17.15 10.93
CA ASN A 90 1.30 -17.23 11.02
C ASN A 90 1.93 -16.39 9.91
N SER A 91 2.99 -15.66 10.23
CA SER A 91 3.66 -14.76 9.29
C SER A 91 4.09 -15.41 7.97
N ALA A 92 4.29 -16.72 7.95
CA ALA A 92 4.58 -17.50 6.74
C ALA A 92 3.39 -17.62 5.78
N ASP A 93 2.15 -17.53 6.27
CA ASP A 93 0.92 -17.64 5.46
C ASP A 93 0.45 -16.31 4.91
N VAL A 94 1.02 -15.19 5.43
CA VAL A 94 0.57 -13.84 5.10
C VAL A 94 1.04 -13.40 3.72
N TYR A 95 2.19 -13.90 3.26
CA TYR A 95 2.80 -13.51 1.99
C TYR A 95 3.12 -14.75 1.14
N PRO A 96 2.16 -15.27 0.36
CA PRO A 96 2.48 -16.26 -0.65
C PRO A 96 3.57 -15.72 -1.58
N THR A 97 4.59 -16.50 -1.86
CA THR A 97 5.76 -16.10 -2.68
C THR A 97 5.34 -15.46 -4.01
N ASP A 98 4.31 -16.00 -4.66
CA ASP A 98 3.76 -15.47 -5.91
C ASP A 98 3.17 -14.06 -5.77
N SER A 99 2.60 -13.75 -4.60
CA SER A 99 2.02 -12.42 -4.34
C SER A 99 3.08 -11.34 -4.22
N ILE A 100 4.29 -11.69 -3.76
CA ILE A 100 5.42 -10.75 -3.65
C ILE A 100 6.10 -10.55 -4.99
N GLN A 101 6.21 -11.58 -5.82
CA GLN A 101 6.87 -11.48 -7.13
C GLN A 101 6.13 -10.56 -8.11
N LYS A 102 4.81 -10.56 -8.10
CA LYS A 102 3.98 -9.74 -9.00
C LYS A 102 4.26 -8.23 -8.89
N PRO A 103 4.26 -7.62 -7.70
CA PRO A 103 4.59 -6.20 -7.56
C PRO A 103 6.04 -5.88 -7.95
N ILE A 104 7.00 -6.79 -7.66
CA ILE A 104 8.40 -6.61 -8.06
C ILE A 104 8.53 -6.56 -9.59
N LEU A 105 7.95 -7.52 -10.30
CA LEU A 105 7.96 -7.55 -11.76
C LEU A 105 7.29 -6.32 -12.35
N SER A 106 6.18 -5.88 -11.77
CA SER A 106 5.45 -4.68 -12.21
C SER A 106 6.24 -3.40 -11.98
N ALA A 107 6.99 -3.31 -10.86
CA ALA A 107 7.88 -2.18 -10.58
C ALA A 107 9.02 -2.12 -11.59
N ILE A 108 9.67 -3.26 -11.87
CA ILE A 108 10.74 -3.37 -12.87
C ILE A 108 10.24 -2.93 -14.25
N GLU A 109 9.09 -3.42 -14.68
CA GLU A 109 8.53 -3.04 -15.98
C GLU A 109 8.13 -1.55 -16.02
N ALA A 110 7.61 -0.99 -14.94
CA ALA A 110 7.33 0.43 -14.85
C ALA A 110 8.59 1.28 -14.99
N LEU A 111 9.67 0.91 -14.30
CA LEU A 111 10.97 1.59 -14.40
C LEU A 111 11.56 1.48 -15.79
N ARG A 112 11.51 0.32 -16.42
CA ARG A 112 11.96 0.14 -17.82
C ARG A 112 11.24 1.08 -18.78
N ARG A 113 9.94 1.25 -18.63
CA ARG A 113 9.12 2.17 -19.45
C ARG A 113 9.50 3.62 -19.22
N ILE A 114 9.73 4.02 -17.98
CA ILE A 114 10.16 5.38 -17.62
C ILE A 114 11.53 5.68 -18.27
N ILE A 115 12.51 4.78 -18.10
CA ILE A 115 13.86 4.93 -18.66
C ILE A 115 13.82 5.05 -20.19
N ARG A 116 12.98 4.27 -20.86
CA ARG A 116 12.83 4.34 -22.32
C ARG A 116 12.22 5.66 -22.77
N GLN A 117 11.26 6.21 -22.03
CA GLN A 117 10.64 7.50 -22.34
C GLN A 117 11.61 8.66 -22.12
N ASP A 118 12.46 8.58 -21.10
CA ASP A 118 13.43 9.65 -20.81
C ASP A 118 14.62 9.67 -21.77
N LYS A 119 14.86 8.57 -22.50
CA LYS A 119 15.94 8.46 -23.50
C LYS A 119 15.48 8.76 -24.93
N GLY A 120 14.19 8.85 -25.16
CA GLY A 120 13.62 9.19 -26.48
C GLY A 120 13.28 10.64 -26.59
#